data_78eb3d80c4c7a708b0814758945313d1
#
_entry.id   78eb3d80c4c7a708b0814758945313d1
#
_cell.length_a   1.000
_cell.length_b   1.000
_cell.length_c   1.000
_cell.angle_alpha   90.00
_cell.angle_beta   90.00
_cell.angle_gamma   90.00
#
_symmetry.space_group_name_H-M   'P 1'
#
loop_
_entity.id
_entity.type
_entity.pdbx_description
1 polymer ?
#
loop_
_entity_poly.entity_id
_entity_poly.type
_entity_poly.pdbx_seq_one_letter_code
_entity_poly.pdbx_strand_id
1 'polypeptide(L)'
;AKNSDVAKKIERGLVGGLFNLKGVAKIRDVQKLAVENSRLGIPLLFGMDVIHGYETIFPIPLGLSCTWDMAAIQESARIAAVEASADGISWTFSPMVDISRDPRWGRVSEGNGEDPFLGGAIAKAMVYGYQGANLDDQLKRNDEILACVKHFALYGAGEAGRDYNTVDMSRNRMFNEYMYPYEAAVEAGVGSVMASFNEIDGVPATANKWLMTDVLRKQWGFNGFVVTDFTGISEMIEHGIGDLQTVSARALNAGIDMDMVSEGFAGTLKKSVMSGKVSMKALDAACRRILAAKYKLGLFDNPYKYCDLDRPTRDIFTKEHRAAARRIAAESFVLLKNGNVKRHPG
;
A
#
# COMPACT_ATOMS: atom_id res chain seq x y z
N ALA A 1 0.24 -26.99 7.42
CA ALA A 1 -0.29 -25.85 6.63
C ALA A 1 -1.69 -26.15 6.05
N LYS A 2 -1.92 -27.33 5.42
CA LYS A 2 -3.22 -27.65 4.77
C LYS A 2 -4.44 -27.70 5.71
N ASN A 3 -4.26 -27.82 7.02
CA ASN A 3 -5.35 -27.90 8.01
C ASN A 3 -5.58 -26.60 8.81
N SER A 4 -4.95 -25.48 8.43
CA SER A 4 -5.19 -24.20 9.09
C SER A 4 -6.54 -23.60 8.67
N ASP A 5 -7.15 -22.79 9.54
CA ASP A 5 -8.42 -22.09 9.21
C ASP A 5 -8.28 -21.20 7.96
N VAL A 6 -7.10 -20.61 7.75
CA VAL A 6 -6.80 -19.81 6.55
C VAL A 6 -6.83 -20.68 5.29
N ALA A 7 -6.24 -21.90 5.32
CA ALA A 7 -6.29 -22.81 4.18
C ALA A 7 -7.73 -23.18 3.80
N LYS A 8 -8.58 -23.51 4.80
CA LYS A 8 -10.01 -23.79 4.58
C LYS A 8 -10.76 -22.57 4.00
N LYS A 9 -10.44 -21.36 4.43
CA LYS A 9 -11.03 -20.13 3.86
C LYS A 9 -10.60 -19.95 2.39
N ILE A 10 -9.34 -20.24 2.04
CA ILE A 10 -8.84 -20.19 0.66
C ILE A 10 -9.60 -21.19 -0.21
N GLU A 11 -9.70 -22.46 0.20
CA GLU A 11 -10.43 -23.51 -0.53
C GLU A 11 -11.91 -23.13 -0.77
N ARG A 12 -12.52 -22.44 0.19
CA ARG A 12 -13.89 -21.92 0.07
C ARG A 12 -14.00 -20.66 -0.81
N GLY A 13 -12.87 -20.10 -1.28
CA GLY A 13 -12.84 -18.87 -2.08
C GLY A 13 -13.17 -17.59 -1.29
N LEU A 14 -12.89 -17.56 0.01
CA LEU A 14 -13.19 -16.42 0.90
C LEU A 14 -11.99 -15.48 1.10
N VAL A 15 -10.86 -15.74 0.44
CA VAL A 15 -9.62 -14.97 0.58
C VAL A 15 -9.21 -14.42 -0.78
N GLY A 16 -9.05 -13.10 -0.89
CA GLY A 16 -8.59 -12.42 -2.11
C GLY A 16 -7.08 -12.23 -2.20
N GLY A 17 -6.42 -12.17 -1.05
CA GLY A 17 -4.97 -12.03 -0.91
C GLY A 17 -4.51 -12.39 0.49
N LEU A 18 -3.21 -12.57 0.66
CA LEU A 18 -2.55 -12.76 1.94
C LEU A 18 -1.39 -11.75 2.04
N PHE A 19 -0.99 -11.43 3.25
CA PHE A 19 0.17 -10.57 3.48
C PHE A 19 1.10 -11.15 4.55
N ASN A 20 2.36 -10.65 4.57
CA ASN A 20 3.42 -11.06 5.50
C ASN A 20 3.75 -12.56 5.44
N LEU A 21 3.56 -13.20 4.27
CA LEU A 21 4.03 -14.54 4.01
C LEU A 21 5.36 -14.47 3.23
N LYS A 22 6.45 -14.99 3.80
CA LYS A 22 7.78 -15.07 3.18
C LYS A 22 8.11 -16.48 2.72
N GLY A 23 8.87 -16.55 1.63
CA GLY A 23 9.37 -17.78 1.05
C GLY A 23 8.58 -18.22 -0.16
N VAL A 24 9.23 -18.14 -1.33
CA VAL A 24 8.62 -18.44 -2.64
C VAL A 24 7.99 -19.84 -2.69
N ALA A 25 8.59 -20.84 -2.07
CA ALA A 25 8.04 -22.19 -2.02
C ALA A 25 6.71 -22.24 -1.25
N LYS A 26 6.62 -21.55 -0.11
CA LYS A 26 5.38 -21.47 0.68
C LYS A 26 4.30 -20.70 -0.07
N ILE A 27 4.68 -19.58 -0.71
CA ILE A 27 3.76 -18.77 -1.53
C ILE A 27 3.22 -19.60 -2.68
N ARG A 28 4.08 -20.34 -3.37
CA ARG A 28 3.68 -21.27 -4.44
C ARG A 28 2.69 -22.34 -3.97
N ASP A 29 2.92 -22.94 -2.80
CA ASP A 29 2.01 -23.94 -2.23
C ASP A 29 0.64 -23.34 -1.91
N VAL A 30 0.61 -22.13 -1.36
CA VAL A 30 -0.64 -21.41 -1.06
C VAL A 30 -1.36 -20.98 -2.34
N GLN A 31 -0.62 -20.50 -3.33
CA GLN A 31 -1.18 -20.16 -4.64
C GLN A 31 -1.79 -21.38 -5.32
N LYS A 32 -1.09 -22.53 -5.25
CA LYS A 32 -1.60 -23.80 -5.75
C LYS A 32 -2.92 -24.19 -5.08
N LEU A 33 -3.02 -24.02 -3.75
CA LEU A 33 -4.26 -24.27 -3.03
C LEU A 33 -5.42 -23.39 -3.56
N ALA A 34 -5.16 -22.12 -3.81
CA ALA A 34 -6.17 -21.19 -4.32
C ALA A 34 -6.61 -21.52 -5.75
N VAL A 35 -5.67 -21.87 -6.63
CA VAL A 35 -5.95 -22.08 -8.05
C VAL A 35 -6.52 -23.48 -8.32
N GLU A 36 -5.99 -24.52 -7.69
CA GLU A 36 -6.32 -25.90 -8.00
C GLU A 36 -7.39 -26.51 -7.06
N ASN A 37 -7.53 -25.97 -5.84
CA ASN A 37 -8.40 -26.54 -4.82
C ASN A 37 -9.54 -25.63 -4.37
N SER A 38 -9.61 -24.39 -4.86
CA SER A 38 -10.75 -23.52 -4.56
C SER A 38 -11.86 -23.62 -5.61
N ARG A 39 -13.07 -23.23 -5.21
CA ARG A 39 -14.26 -23.26 -6.09
C ARG A 39 -14.11 -22.44 -7.37
N LEU A 40 -13.36 -21.33 -7.33
CA LEU A 40 -13.27 -20.39 -8.44
C LEU A 40 -11.94 -20.41 -9.17
N GLY A 41 -10.91 -21.02 -8.59
CA GLY A 41 -9.57 -21.04 -9.18
C GLY A 41 -8.93 -19.67 -9.35
N ILE A 42 -9.36 -18.67 -8.57
CA ILE A 42 -8.85 -17.29 -8.68
C ILE A 42 -7.52 -17.18 -7.91
N PRO A 43 -6.42 -16.74 -8.57
CA PRO A 43 -5.15 -16.57 -7.90
C PRO A 43 -5.18 -15.48 -6.82
N LEU A 44 -4.37 -15.66 -5.78
CA LEU A 44 -4.23 -14.71 -4.67
C LEU A 44 -3.22 -13.59 -5.00
N LEU A 45 -3.41 -12.43 -4.36
CA LEU A 45 -2.37 -11.43 -4.20
C LEU A 45 -1.54 -11.74 -2.96
N PHE A 46 -0.22 -11.58 -3.04
CA PHE A 46 0.68 -11.69 -1.88
C PHE A 46 1.28 -10.33 -1.60
N GLY A 47 0.89 -9.75 -0.46
CA GLY A 47 1.26 -8.40 -0.04
C GLY A 47 2.31 -8.39 1.07
N MET A 48 3.13 -7.34 1.10
CA MET A 48 4.08 -7.09 2.19
C MET A 48 4.44 -5.61 2.27
N ASP A 49 4.75 -5.12 3.48
CA ASP A 49 5.40 -3.83 3.65
C ASP A 49 6.85 -3.91 3.17
N VAL A 50 7.14 -3.28 2.05
CA VAL A 50 8.48 -3.18 1.46
C VAL A 50 8.82 -1.71 1.31
N ILE A 51 8.88 -0.99 2.45
CA ILE A 51 8.89 0.49 2.49
C ILE A 51 10.27 1.04 2.13
N HIS A 52 11.35 0.40 2.59
CA HIS A 52 12.72 0.82 2.32
C HIS A 52 13.67 -0.37 2.07
N GLY A 53 13.25 -1.26 1.22
CA GLY A 53 13.96 -2.49 0.84
C GLY A 53 13.25 -3.75 1.27
N TYR A 54 13.74 -4.89 0.79
CA TYR A 54 13.22 -6.22 1.15
C TYR A 54 14.25 -6.97 2.02
N GLU A 55 15.25 -7.62 1.46
CA GLU A 55 16.40 -8.15 2.19
C GLU A 55 17.60 -7.17 2.16
N THR A 56 17.76 -6.45 1.04
CA THR A 56 18.68 -5.31 0.98
C THR A 56 17.99 -4.09 1.56
N ILE A 57 18.47 -3.62 2.71
CA ILE A 57 17.91 -2.48 3.43
C ILE A 57 18.52 -1.18 2.92
N PHE A 58 17.65 -0.24 2.54
CA PHE A 58 17.96 1.13 2.19
C PHE A 58 17.72 2.06 3.39
N PRO A 59 18.18 3.32 3.36
CA PRO A 59 17.77 4.30 4.35
C PRO A 59 16.24 4.36 4.48
N ILE A 60 15.75 4.68 5.67
CA ILE A 60 14.32 4.93 5.88
C ILE A 60 13.84 6.03 4.93
N PRO A 61 12.57 6.07 4.54
CA PRO A 61 12.06 7.05 3.57
C PRO A 61 12.42 8.50 3.89
N LEU A 62 12.39 8.89 5.17
CA LEU A 62 12.84 10.22 5.59
C LEU A 62 14.33 10.45 5.29
N GLY A 63 15.18 9.44 5.44
CA GLY A 63 16.59 9.50 5.05
C GLY A 63 16.78 9.52 3.54
N LEU A 64 16.00 8.71 2.78
CA LEU A 64 16.02 8.72 1.32
C LEU A 64 15.64 10.09 0.75
N SER A 65 14.65 10.79 1.35
CA SER A 65 14.25 12.13 0.91
C SER A 65 15.39 13.15 0.99
N CYS A 66 16.34 12.97 1.91
CA CYS A 66 17.53 13.83 2.05
C CYS A 66 18.51 13.74 0.87
N THR A 67 18.42 12.72 0.02
CA THR A 67 19.26 12.61 -1.18
C THR A 67 18.86 13.63 -2.26
N TRP A 68 17.60 14.01 -2.35
CA TRP A 68 17.00 14.81 -3.44
C TRP A 68 17.22 14.19 -4.83
N ASP A 69 17.68 12.93 -4.89
CA ASP A 69 17.95 12.18 -6.12
C ASP A 69 16.81 11.21 -6.43
N MET A 70 15.91 11.62 -7.33
CA MET A 70 14.77 10.80 -7.74
C MET A 70 15.20 9.52 -8.45
N ALA A 71 16.35 9.50 -9.13
CA ALA A 71 16.86 8.30 -9.78
C ALA A 71 17.34 7.27 -8.74
N ALA A 72 18.03 7.70 -7.70
CA ALA A 72 18.45 6.86 -6.58
C ALA A 72 17.24 6.30 -5.80
N ILE A 73 16.22 7.11 -5.59
CA ILE A 73 14.97 6.69 -4.93
C ILE A 73 14.23 5.66 -5.79
N GLN A 74 14.11 5.90 -7.10
CA GLN A 74 13.51 4.94 -8.03
C GLN A 74 14.28 3.62 -8.07
N GLU A 75 15.63 3.68 -8.08
CA GLU A 75 16.50 2.50 -8.03
C GLU A 75 16.28 1.69 -6.75
N SER A 76 16.19 2.35 -5.59
CA SER A 76 15.91 1.67 -4.31
C SER A 76 14.59 0.90 -4.34
N ALA A 77 13.52 1.51 -4.86
CA ALA A 77 12.23 0.88 -5.04
C ALA A 77 12.27 -0.27 -6.09
N ARG A 78 13.06 -0.10 -7.17
CA ARG A 78 13.27 -1.14 -8.19
C ARG A 78 13.94 -2.37 -7.60
N ILE A 79 15.03 -2.18 -6.85
CA ILE A 79 15.74 -3.28 -6.17
C ILE A 79 14.80 -3.98 -5.17
N ALA A 80 14.05 -3.22 -4.39
CA ALA A 80 13.08 -3.77 -3.46
C ALA A 80 12.02 -4.63 -4.16
N ALA A 81 11.52 -4.19 -5.33
CA ALA A 81 10.57 -4.96 -6.14
C ALA A 81 11.19 -6.25 -6.72
N VAL A 82 12.43 -6.18 -7.21
CA VAL A 82 13.16 -7.37 -7.71
C VAL A 82 13.29 -8.42 -6.63
N GLU A 83 13.72 -8.03 -5.43
CA GLU A 83 13.91 -8.95 -4.32
C GLU A 83 12.58 -9.51 -3.79
N ALA A 84 11.59 -8.64 -3.55
CA ALA A 84 10.28 -9.06 -3.05
C ALA A 84 9.57 -10.01 -4.02
N SER A 85 9.61 -9.70 -5.32
CA SER A 85 9.03 -10.55 -6.36
C SER A 85 9.75 -11.89 -6.52
N ALA A 86 11.07 -11.92 -6.29
CA ALA A 86 11.84 -13.15 -6.29
C ALA A 86 11.41 -14.09 -5.17
N ASP A 87 10.93 -13.57 -4.05
CA ASP A 87 10.37 -14.36 -2.95
C ASP A 87 8.86 -14.61 -3.07
N GLY A 88 8.23 -14.20 -4.19
CA GLY A 88 6.83 -14.48 -4.50
C GLY A 88 5.85 -13.36 -4.17
N ILE A 89 6.31 -12.23 -3.68
CA ILE A 89 5.47 -11.06 -3.37
C ILE A 89 5.04 -10.38 -4.67
N SER A 90 3.76 -10.11 -4.83
CA SER A 90 3.18 -9.45 -6.01
C SER A 90 2.61 -8.06 -5.73
N TRP A 91 2.58 -7.65 -4.45
CA TRP A 91 1.97 -6.40 -3.99
C TRP A 91 2.73 -5.83 -2.79
N THR A 92 3.07 -4.54 -2.82
CA THR A 92 3.69 -3.85 -1.68
C THR A 92 2.77 -2.80 -1.10
N PHE A 93 2.82 -2.60 0.22
CA PHE A 93 2.14 -1.50 0.93
C PHE A 93 3.04 -0.27 1.01
N SER A 94 3.48 0.20 -0.15
CA SER A 94 4.39 1.33 -0.36
C SER A 94 4.10 1.98 -1.73
N PRO A 95 4.34 3.31 -1.89
CA PRO A 95 4.97 4.25 -0.97
C PRO A 95 4.03 4.78 0.12
N MET A 96 4.61 5.11 1.28
CA MET A 96 3.96 5.91 2.31
C MET A 96 4.28 7.37 2.01
N VAL A 97 3.24 8.18 1.80
CA VAL A 97 3.38 9.55 1.31
C VAL A 97 2.71 10.60 2.20
N ASP A 98 2.37 10.20 3.42
CA ASP A 98 1.78 11.11 4.39
C ASP A 98 2.74 12.27 4.68
N ILE A 99 2.26 13.50 4.47
CA ILE A 99 2.97 14.69 4.87
C ILE A 99 2.95 14.79 6.39
N SER A 100 4.12 14.86 6.99
CA SER A 100 4.29 14.95 8.44
C SER A 100 4.98 16.25 8.82
N ARG A 101 4.28 17.11 9.58
CA ARG A 101 4.79 18.39 10.09
C ARG A 101 5.01 18.39 11.59
N ASP A 102 4.35 17.47 12.30
CA ASP A 102 4.54 17.32 13.74
C ASP A 102 5.51 16.17 14.01
N PRO A 103 6.74 16.44 14.51
CA PRO A 103 7.73 15.40 14.75
C PRO A 103 7.38 14.45 15.89
N ARG A 104 6.30 14.70 16.64
CA ARG A 104 5.80 13.79 17.69
C ARG A 104 5.03 12.61 17.11
N TRP A 105 4.55 12.69 15.85
CA TRP A 105 3.88 11.59 15.21
C TRP A 105 4.82 10.39 15.02
N GLY A 106 4.42 9.22 15.51
CA GLY A 106 5.28 8.02 15.60
C GLY A 106 5.70 7.44 14.24
N ARG A 107 5.09 7.88 13.12
CA ARG A 107 5.34 7.33 11.78
C ARG A 107 6.10 8.29 10.85
N VAL A 108 6.70 9.33 11.40
CA VAL A 108 7.51 10.30 10.61
C VAL A 108 8.62 9.61 9.80
N SER A 109 9.22 8.55 10.33
CA SER A 109 10.31 7.81 9.68
C SER A 109 9.89 7.07 8.39
N GLU A 110 8.59 6.74 8.26
CA GLU A 110 8.07 6.03 7.09
C GLU A 110 7.78 6.95 5.90
N GLY A 111 7.63 8.26 6.13
CA GLY A 111 7.29 9.26 5.13
C GLY A 111 8.50 10.05 4.63
N ASN A 112 8.23 10.99 3.73
CA ASN A 112 9.24 11.74 3.00
C ASN A 112 9.41 13.19 3.52
N GLY A 113 8.87 13.50 4.71
CA GLY A 113 8.96 14.80 5.34
C GLY A 113 7.73 15.68 5.15
N GLU A 114 7.93 17.00 5.16
CA GLU A 114 6.85 17.98 5.24
C GLU A 114 6.53 18.72 3.92
N ASP A 115 7.39 18.59 2.92
CA ASP A 115 7.23 19.27 1.63
C ASP A 115 6.35 18.46 0.67
N PRO A 116 5.17 18.98 0.24
CA PRO A 116 4.27 18.21 -0.62
C PRO A 116 4.81 18.02 -2.03
N PHE A 117 5.60 18.96 -2.57
CA PHE A 117 6.16 18.84 -3.91
C PHE A 117 7.24 17.75 -3.97
N LEU A 118 8.18 17.78 -3.02
CA LEU A 118 9.20 16.72 -2.89
C LEU A 118 8.53 15.37 -2.63
N GLY A 119 7.54 15.31 -1.74
CA GLY A 119 6.76 14.09 -1.48
C GLY A 119 6.09 13.54 -2.72
N GLY A 120 5.53 14.41 -3.57
CA GLY A 120 4.94 14.02 -4.86
C GLY A 120 5.96 13.48 -5.86
N ALA A 121 7.14 14.12 -5.97
CA ALA A 121 8.22 13.64 -6.84
C ALA A 121 8.73 12.26 -6.39
N ILE A 122 8.90 12.07 -5.08
CA ILE A 122 9.31 10.79 -4.49
C ILE A 122 8.24 9.72 -4.71
N ALA A 123 6.96 10.07 -4.52
CA ALA A 123 5.86 9.14 -4.76
C ALA A 123 5.87 8.58 -6.19
N LYS A 124 6.06 9.44 -7.19
CA LYS A 124 6.22 9.02 -8.60
C LYS A 124 7.42 8.11 -8.80
N ALA A 125 8.59 8.51 -8.29
CA ALA A 125 9.82 7.72 -8.42
C ALA A 125 9.65 6.32 -7.82
N MET A 126 9.04 6.20 -6.64
CA MET A 126 8.81 4.91 -6.00
C MET A 126 7.79 4.04 -6.76
N VAL A 127 6.67 4.62 -7.23
CA VAL A 127 5.70 3.88 -8.06
C VAL A 127 6.36 3.35 -9.34
N TYR A 128 7.16 4.18 -10.02
CA TYR A 128 7.91 3.75 -11.21
C TYR A 128 8.94 2.66 -10.89
N GLY A 129 9.59 2.74 -9.73
CA GLY A 129 10.51 1.71 -9.28
C GLY A 129 9.81 0.37 -9.05
N TYR A 130 8.66 0.35 -8.40
CA TYR A 130 7.91 -0.87 -8.13
C TYR A 130 7.23 -1.45 -9.38
N GLN A 131 6.54 -0.62 -10.17
CA GLN A 131 5.63 -1.06 -11.23
C GLN A 131 6.20 -0.96 -12.65
N GLY A 132 7.33 -0.26 -12.83
CA GLY A 132 7.85 0.16 -14.15
C GLY A 132 7.46 1.59 -14.50
N ALA A 133 8.33 2.29 -15.25
CA ALA A 133 8.14 3.71 -15.57
C ALA A 133 7.24 3.96 -16.78
N ASN A 134 7.09 2.98 -17.67
CA ASN A 134 6.20 3.10 -18.83
C ASN A 134 4.78 2.67 -18.44
N LEU A 135 3.84 3.59 -18.40
CA LEU A 135 2.45 3.35 -17.96
C LEU A 135 1.74 2.24 -18.76
N ASP A 136 2.05 2.12 -20.06
CA ASP A 136 1.44 1.10 -20.94
C ASP A 136 2.01 -0.30 -20.70
N ASP A 137 3.20 -0.38 -20.08
CA ASP A 137 3.93 -1.64 -19.86
C ASP A 137 4.09 -2.01 -18.37
N GLN A 138 3.54 -1.20 -17.47
CA GLN A 138 3.61 -1.48 -16.03
C GLN A 138 3.06 -2.86 -15.67
N LEU A 139 3.76 -3.56 -14.77
CA LEU A 139 3.39 -4.86 -14.18
C LEU A 139 3.42 -6.05 -15.16
N LYS A 140 3.98 -5.87 -16.35
CA LYS A 140 4.14 -6.97 -17.31
C LYS A 140 5.26 -7.92 -16.96
N ARG A 141 6.30 -7.44 -16.30
CA ARG A 141 7.47 -8.25 -15.92
C ARG A 141 7.22 -9.01 -14.61
N ASN A 142 7.96 -10.09 -14.40
CA ASN A 142 7.86 -10.90 -13.16
C ASN A 142 8.70 -10.33 -12.00
N ASP A 143 9.40 -9.24 -12.22
CA ASP A 143 10.18 -8.50 -11.23
C ASP A 143 9.56 -7.14 -10.87
N GLU A 144 8.37 -6.85 -11.38
CA GLU A 144 7.53 -5.69 -11.06
C GLU A 144 6.40 -6.12 -10.12
N ILE A 145 6.10 -5.31 -9.10
CA ILE A 145 5.06 -5.58 -8.12
C ILE A 145 4.08 -4.42 -8.02
N LEU A 146 2.83 -4.69 -7.67
CA LEU A 146 1.80 -3.69 -7.50
C LEU A 146 2.15 -2.78 -6.33
N ALA A 147 2.18 -1.47 -6.54
CA ALA A 147 2.35 -0.47 -5.50
C ALA A 147 1.02 -0.13 -4.82
N CYS A 148 1.11 0.32 -3.57
CA CYS A 148 -0.03 0.79 -2.78
C CYS A 148 0.35 2.10 -2.08
N VAL A 149 -0.15 3.22 -2.58
CA VAL A 149 0.08 4.49 -1.89
C VAL A 149 -0.74 4.58 -0.61
N LYS A 150 -0.11 5.02 0.48
CA LYS A 150 -0.72 5.06 1.81
C LYS A 150 -0.28 6.28 2.63
N HIS A 151 -1.04 6.68 3.61
CA HIS A 151 -2.40 6.25 3.99
C HIS A 151 -3.40 7.34 3.60
N PHE A 152 -4.32 7.03 2.71
CA PHE A 152 -5.23 8.00 2.09
C PHE A 152 -6.42 8.31 2.99
N ALA A 153 -6.50 9.50 3.65
CA ALA A 153 -5.55 10.58 3.49
C ALA A 153 -5.36 11.33 4.81
N LEU A 154 -4.36 12.22 4.83
CA LEU A 154 -4.11 13.17 5.91
C LEU A 154 -3.64 12.52 7.22
N TYR A 155 -3.17 11.29 7.21
CA TYR A 155 -2.86 10.55 8.43
C TYR A 155 -1.74 11.19 9.25
N GLY A 156 -0.76 11.84 8.60
CA GLY A 156 0.31 12.59 9.27
C GLY A 156 -0.10 13.96 9.84
N ALA A 157 -1.38 14.35 9.70
CA ALA A 157 -1.91 15.63 10.16
C ALA A 157 -2.78 15.50 11.44
N GLY A 158 -2.73 14.34 12.12
CA GLY A 158 -3.50 14.10 13.33
C GLY A 158 -3.28 15.17 14.42
N GLU A 159 -4.35 15.57 15.09
CA GLU A 159 -4.32 16.57 16.14
C GLU A 159 -3.29 16.23 17.23
N ALA A 160 -2.51 17.24 17.63
CA ALA A 160 -1.44 17.13 18.64
C ALA A 160 -0.31 16.14 18.28
N GLY A 161 -0.16 15.76 17.00
CA GLY A 161 0.81 14.76 16.56
C GLY A 161 0.51 13.33 17.06
N ARG A 162 -0.71 13.06 17.46
CA ARG A 162 -1.12 11.74 17.94
C ARG A 162 -1.54 10.84 16.79
N ASP A 163 -1.04 9.63 16.81
CA ASP A 163 -1.46 8.60 15.86
C ASP A 163 -2.96 8.27 16.04
N TYR A 164 -3.65 7.92 14.98
CA TYR A 164 -5.10 7.65 14.91
C TYR A 164 -6.01 8.85 15.25
N ASN A 165 -5.47 10.01 15.58
CA ASN A 165 -6.30 11.13 16.00
C ASN A 165 -7.01 11.81 14.84
N THR A 166 -8.06 12.55 15.14
CA THR A 166 -8.87 13.29 14.15
C THR A 166 -8.05 14.38 13.43
N VAL A 167 -8.50 14.73 12.25
CA VAL A 167 -7.94 15.83 11.43
C VAL A 167 -9.05 16.82 11.15
N ASP A 168 -8.80 18.08 11.49
CA ASP A 168 -9.67 19.21 11.17
C ASP A 168 -8.88 20.28 10.41
N MET A 169 -9.22 20.47 9.14
CA MET A 169 -8.64 21.52 8.31
C MET A 169 -9.52 21.85 7.10
N SER A 170 -9.33 23.06 6.55
CA SER A 170 -10.04 23.49 5.34
C SER A 170 -9.62 22.65 4.13
N ARG A 171 -10.53 22.46 3.17
CA ARG A 171 -10.22 21.77 1.90
C ARG A 171 -9.08 22.45 1.14
N ASN A 172 -8.98 23.77 1.18
CA ASN A 172 -7.88 24.51 0.57
C ASN A 172 -6.52 24.04 1.13
N ARG A 173 -6.42 23.91 2.45
CA ARG A 173 -5.21 23.41 3.10
C ARG A 173 -4.95 21.95 2.76
N MET A 174 -5.99 21.10 2.73
CA MET A 174 -5.86 19.69 2.33
C MET A 174 -5.17 19.57 0.98
N PHE A 175 -5.70 20.22 -0.06
CA PHE A 175 -5.18 20.10 -1.42
C PHE A 175 -3.79 20.73 -1.59
N ASN A 176 -3.53 21.86 -0.97
CA ASN A 176 -2.25 22.55 -1.15
C ASN A 176 -1.09 21.91 -0.34
N GLU A 177 -1.39 21.27 0.80
CA GLU A 177 -0.35 20.88 1.75
C GLU A 177 -0.23 19.38 1.96
N TYR A 178 -1.30 18.58 1.71
CA TYR A 178 -1.32 17.16 2.09
C TYR A 178 -1.69 16.21 0.97
N MET A 179 -2.52 16.63 0.02
CA MET A 179 -3.12 15.70 -0.97
C MET A 179 -2.23 15.46 -2.20
N TYR A 180 -1.35 16.41 -2.53
CA TYR A 180 -0.55 16.34 -3.76
C TYR A 180 0.30 15.06 -3.91
N PRO A 181 0.97 14.51 -2.88
CA PRO A 181 1.73 13.27 -3.04
C PRO A 181 0.88 12.06 -3.45
N TYR A 182 -0.38 12.00 -3.00
CA TYR A 182 -1.31 10.94 -3.43
C TYR A 182 -1.74 11.12 -4.88
N GLU A 183 -2.07 12.35 -5.29
CA GLU A 183 -2.41 12.68 -6.68
C GLU A 183 -1.25 12.33 -7.61
N ALA A 184 -0.02 12.70 -7.23
CA ALA A 184 1.20 12.36 -7.95
C ALA A 184 1.41 10.83 -8.12
N ALA A 185 1.10 10.04 -7.08
CA ALA A 185 1.12 8.58 -7.17
C ALA A 185 0.05 8.03 -8.13
N VAL A 186 -1.14 8.64 -8.14
CA VAL A 186 -2.21 8.28 -9.09
C VAL A 186 -1.79 8.59 -10.53
N GLU A 187 -1.21 9.75 -10.78
CA GLU A 187 -0.65 10.13 -12.09
C GLU A 187 0.46 9.17 -12.55
N ALA A 188 1.25 8.62 -11.63
CA ALA A 188 2.27 7.61 -11.91
C ALA A 188 1.68 6.20 -12.15
N GLY A 189 0.36 6.03 -12.09
CA GLY A 189 -0.33 4.78 -12.37
C GLY A 189 -0.33 3.77 -11.21
N VAL A 190 -0.25 4.23 -9.96
CA VAL A 190 -0.32 3.36 -8.79
C VAL A 190 -1.54 2.43 -8.86
N GLY A 191 -1.34 1.14 -8.61
CA GLY A 191 -2.38 0.13 -8.79
C GLY A 191 -3.32 -0.05 -7.61
N SER A 192 -2.95 0.39 -6.41
CA SER A 192 -3.80 0.35 -5.23
C SER A 192 -3.56 1.52 -4.28
N VAL A 193 -4.55 1.79 -3.44
CA VAL A 193 -4.53 2.83 -2.41
C VAL A 193 -4.98 2.21 -1.10
N MET A 194 -4.31 2.54 0.00
CA MET A 194 -4.72 2.14 1.34
C MET A 194 -5.38 3.30 2.07
N ALA A 195 -6.61 3.10 2.55
CA ALA A 195 -7.34 4.08 3.32
C ALA A 195 -6.73 4.26 4.71
N SER A 196 -6.70 5.49 5.22
CA SER A 196 -6.19 5.80 6.54
C SER A 196 -7.22 5.54 7.66
N PHE A 197 -6.76 5.54 8.91
CA PHE A 197 -7.60 5.32 10.09
C PHE A 197 -8.32 6.58 10.57
N ASN A 198 -7.66 7.75 10.44
CA ASN A 198 -8.11 8.99 11.05
C ASN A 198 -9.47 9.47 10.52
N GLU A 199 -10.14 10.24 11.33
CA GLU A 199 -11.29 11.02 10.90
C GLU A 199 -10.84 12.30 10.20
N ILE A 200 -11.63 12.71 9.21
CA ILE A 200 -11.52 14.00 8.54
C ILE A 200 -12.87 14.67 8.66
N ASP A 201 -12.91 15.81 9.35
CA ASP A 201 -14.17 16.55 9.60
C ASP A 201 -15.25 15.62 10.22
N GLY A 202 -14.85 14.81 11.21
CA GLY A 202 -15.71 13.88 11.95
C GLY A 202 -16.14 12.62 11.16
N VAL A 203 -15.57 12.37 9.97
CA VAL A 203 -15.87 11.19 9.17
C VAL A 203 -14.60 10.34 9.01
N PRO A 204 -14.58 9.06 9.48
CA PRO A 204 -13.46 8.18 9.22
C PRO A 204 -13.13 8.09 7.72
N ALA A 205 -11.85 8.18 7.36
CA ALA A 205 -11.42 8.15 5.96
C ALA A 205 -11.97 6.93 5.22
N THR A 206 -11.98 5.77 5.87
CA THR A 206 -12.54 4.51 5.34
C THR A 206 -14.05 4.60 5.00
N ALA A 207 -14.83 5.47 5.65
CA ALA A 207 -16.24 5.71 5.38
C ALA A 207 -16.50 6.99 4.59
N ASN A 208 -15.46 7.72 4.20
CA ASN A 208 -15.58 9.03 3.59
C ASN A 208 -15.78 8.94 2.07
N LYS A 209 -17.04 8.98 1.63
CA LYS A 209 -17.40 8.89 0.21
C LYS A 209 -16.83 10.04 -0.62
N TRP A 210 -16.80 11.27 -0.08
CA TRP A 210 -16.21 12.40 -0.77
C TRP A 210 -14.74 12.12 -1.09
N LEU A 211 -13.99 11.65 -0.11
CA LEU A 211 -12.57 11.32 -0.27
C LEU A 211 -12.35 10.16 -1.26
N MET A 212 -12.99 9.01 -1.02
CA MET A 212 -12.75 7.77 -1.78
C MET A 212 -13.38 7.76 -3.17
N THR A 213 -14.52 8.41 -3.34
CA THR A 213 -15.25 8.39 -4.63
C THR A 213 -15.09 9.71 -5.37
N ASP A 214 -15.39 10.84 -4.74
CA ASP A 214 -15.46 12.10 -5.49
C ASP A 214 -14.06 12.65 -5.80
N VAL A 215 -13.13 12.64 -4.84
CA VAL A 215 -11.75 13.07 -5.06
C VAL A 215 -10.96 11.99 -5.79
N LEU A 216 -10.75 10.84 -5.15
CA LEU A 216 -9.83 9.83 -5.66
C LEU A 216 -10.24 9.30 -7.04
N ARG A 217 -11.50 8.91 -7.22
CA ARG A 217 -11.93 8.26 -8.46
C ARG A 217 -12.43 9.22 -9.52
N LYS A 218 -13.28 10.21 -9.16
CA LYS A 218 -13.86 11.10 -10.16
C LYS A 218 -12.95 12.25 -10.53
N GLN A 219 -12.31 12.90 -9.55
CA GLN A 219 -11.46 14.04 -9.82
C GLN A 219 -10.09 13.60 -10.35
N TRP A 220 -9.42 12.63 -9.71
CA TRP A 220 -8.09 12.15 -10.10
C TRP A 220 -8.09 10.96 -11.07
N GLY A 221 -9.24 10.37 -11.35
CA GLY A 221 -9.37 9.27 -12.32
C GLY A 221 -8.76 7.94 -11.86
N PHE A 222 -8.59 7.72 -10.56
CA PHE A 222 -8.02 6.48 -10.06
C PHE A 222 -8.86 5.25 -10.43
N ASN A 223 -8.26 4.30 -11.13
CA ASN A 223 -8.91 3.09 -11.63
C ASN A 223 -8.52 1.80 -10.90
N GLY A 224 -7.54 1.85 -9.99
CA GLY A 224 -7.13 0.73 -9.17
C GLY A 224 -8.14 0.41 -8.05
N PHE A 225 -7.76 -0.48 -7.13
CA PHE A 225 -8.59 -0.81 -5.98
C PHE A 225 -8.12 -0.09 -4.70
N VAL A 226 -9.07 0.13 -3.79
CA VAL A 226 -8.81 0.68 -2.45
C VAL A 226 -8.93 -0.44 -1.43
N VAL A 227 -7.88 -0.63 -0.64
CA VAL A 227 -7.86 -1.52 0.52
C VAL A 227 -7.93 -0.70 1.81
N THR A 228 -8.53 -1.25 2.86
CA THR A 228 -8.41 -0.64 4.20
C THR A 228 -7.00 -0.84 4.76
N ASP A 229 -6.64 -0.07 5.77
CA ASP A 229 -5.55 -0.45 6.65
C ASP A 229 -5.95 -1.66 7.52
N PHE A 230 -5.00 -2.19 8.31
CA PHE A 230 -5.21 -3.36 9.17
C PHE A 230 -6.39 -3.13 10.13
N THR A 231 -7.42 -3.96 10.05
CA THR A 231 -8.67 -3.82 10.82
C THR A 231 -9.46 -2.51 10.59
N GLY A 232 -9.18 -1.75 9.52
CA GLY A 232 -9.74 -0.41 9.33
C GLY A 232 -11.27 -0.34 9.22
N ILE A 233 -11.96 -1.45 8.91
CA ILE A 233 -13.44 -1.49 8.97
C ILE A 233 -13.92 -1.64 10.41
N SER A 234 -13.35 -2.59 11.18
CA SER A 234 -13.76 -2.79 12.57
C SER A 234 -13.36 -1.62 13.48
N GLU A 235 -12.28 -0.91 13.16
CA GLU A 235 -11.86 0.31 13.85
C GLU A 235 -12.97 1.36 13.90
N MET A 236 -13.76 1.48 12.83
CA MET A 236 -14.89 2.42 12.78
C MET A 236 -15.99 2.15 13.82
N ILE A 237 -16.01 0.97 14.43
CA ILE A 237 -16.94 0.66 15.55
C ILE A 237 -16.55 1.48 16.77
N GLU A 238 -15.26 1.61 17.06
CA GLU A 238 -14.73 2.41 18.16
C GLU A 238 -15.00 3.91 17.97
N HIS A 239 -15.13 4.37 16.74
CA HIS A 239 -15.59 5.73 16.40
C HIS A 239 -17.11 5.92 16.57
N GLY A 240 -17.84 4.91 17.05
CA GLY A 240 -19.29 5.01 17.28
C GLY A 240 -20.16 5.01 16.03
N ILE A 241 -19.62 4.60 14.87
CA ILE A 241 -20.31 4.62 13.58
C ILE A 241 -21.43 3.56 13.50
N GLY A 242 -21.29 2.45 14.21
CA GLY A 242 -22.29 1.38 14.29
C GLY A 242 -21.68 -0.01 14.43
N ASP A 243 -22.50 -1.04 14.24
CA ASP A 243 -22.06 -2.43 14.25
C ASP A 243 -21.24 -2.81 13.00
N LEU A 244 -20.61 -3.99 13.02
CA LEU A 244 -19.76 -4.47 11.93
C LEU A 244 -20.47 -4.46 10.56
N GLN A 245 -21.79 -4.78 10.52
CA GLN A 245 -22.55 -4.72 9.27
C GLN A 245 -22.70 -3.28 8.77
N THR A 246 -22.95 -2.34 9.66
CA THR A 246 -23.14 -0.91 9.31
C THR A 246 -21.84 -0.30 8.81
N VAL A 247 -20.73 -0.51 9.53
CA VAL A 247 -19.43 0.05 9.11
C VAL A 247 -18.94 -0.58 7.80
N SER A 248 -19.14 -1.88 7.60
CA SER A 248 -18.82 -2.56 6.33
C SER A 248 -19.61 -2.00 5.15
N ALA A 249 -20.91 -1.79 5.34
CA ALA A 249 -21.76 -1.20 4.31
C ALA A 249 -21.34 0.24 3.98
N ARG A 250 -20.99 1.04 4.99
CA ARG A 250 -20.49 2.42 4.78
C ARG A 250 -19.17 2.43 4.03
N ALA A 251 -18.22 1.55 4.39
CA ALA A 251 -16.92 1.44 3.72
C ALA A 251 -17.09 1.10 2.21
N LEU A 252 -17.87 0.06 1.89
CA LEU A 252 -18.10 -0.31 0.49
C LEU A 252 -18.81 0.80 -0.30
N ASN A 253 -19.83 1.44 0.29
CA ASN A 253 -20.54 2.55 -0.33
C ASN A 253 -19.69 3.81 -0.48
N ALA A 254 -18.66 3.99 0.35
CA ALA A 254 -17.68 5.06 0.20
C ALA A 254 -16.72 4.82 -0.96
N GLY A 255 -16.43 3.56 -1.31
CA GLY A 255 -15.54 3.22 -2.41
C GLY A 255 -14.37 2.30 -2.01
N ILE A 256 -14.39 1.72 -0.82
CA ILE A 256 -13.47 0.66 -0.41
C ILE A 256 -13.79 -0.62 -1.17
N ASP A 257 -12.77 -1.30 -1.68
CA ASP A 257 -12.92 -2.52 -2.47
C ASP A 257 -12.49 -3.78 -1.72
N MET A 258 -11.49 -3.67 -0.85
CA MET A 258 -10.90 -4.80 -0.11
C MET A 258 -10.81 -4.48 1.37
N ASP A 259 -11.24 -5.42 2.19
CA ASP A 259 -11.18 -5.39 3.65
C ASP A 259 -9.92 -6.11 4.12
N MET A 260 -9.05 -5.42 4.85
CA MET A 260 -7.88 -6.03 5.45
C MET A 260 -8.19 -6.50 6.87
N VAL A 261 -8.35 -7.82 7.04
CA VAL A 261 -8.44 -8.57 8.32
C VAL A 261 -9.74 -8.43 9.10
N SER A 262 -10.51 -7.35 8.98
CA SER A 262 -11.75 -7.15 9.79
C SER A 262 -12.80 -8.25 9.60
N GLU A 263 -12.74 -9.02 8.49
CA GLU A 263 -13.78 -9.98 8.06
C GLU A 263 -15.18 -9.35 7.91
N GLY A 264 -15.24 -8.04 7.90
CA GLY A 264 -16.49 -7.28 7.77
C GLY A 264 -17.19 -7.53 6.44
N PHE A 265 -16.44 -7.48 5.34
CA PHE A 265 -16.99 -7.75 4.01
C PHE A 265 -17.41 -9.21 3.86
N ALA A 266 -16.54 -10.15 4.22
CA ALA A 266 -16.84 -11.58 4.11
C ALA A 266 -18.02 -12.00 5.01
N GLY A 267 -18.14 -11.41 6.19
CA GLY A 267 -19.15 -11.77 7.17
C GLY A 267 -20.51 -11.08 6.99
N THR A 268 -20.57 -9.88 6.40
CA THR A 268 -21.76 -9.03 6.48
C THR A 268 -22.36 -8.59 5.13
N LEU A 269 -21.58 -8.53 4.03
CA LEU A 269 -22.06 -7.95 2.77
C LEU A 269 -23.23 -8.71 2.16
N LYS A 270 -23.31 -10.04 2.29
CA LYS A 270 -24.46 -10.80 1.82
C LYS A 270 -25.76 -10.27 2.46
N LYS A 271 -25.78 -10.10 3.78
CA LYS A 271 -26.91 -9.56 4.53
C LYS A 271 -27.20 -8.11 4.15
N SER A 272 -26.15 -7.31 3.93
CA SER A 272 -26.27 -5.90 3.54
C SER A 272 -26.89 -5.73 2.15
N VAL A 273 -26.56 -6.60 1.21
CA VAL A 273 -27.19 -6.64 -0.13
C VAL A 273 -28.67 -7.05 -0.01
N MET A 274 -28.95 -8.12 0.74
CA MET A 274 -30.33 -8.61 0.91
C MET A 274 -31.25 -7.58 1.59
N SER A 275 -30.71 -6.74 2.47
CA SER A 275 -31.45 -5.66 3.17
C SER A 275 -31.43 -4.32 2.41
N GLY A 276 -30.82 -4.25 1.22
CA GLY A 276 -30.74 -3.02 0.43
C GLY A 276 -29.76 -1.96 0.96
N LYS A 277 -28.95 -2.26 1.99
CA LYS A 277 -27.91 -1.35 2.52
C LYS A 277 -26.75 -1.15 1.54
N VAL A 278 -26.50 -2.15 0.69
CA VAL A 278 -25.46 -2.15 -0.36
C VAL A 278 -26.09 -2.64 -1.65
N SER A 279 -25.80 -1.96 -2.76
CA SER A 279 -26.26 -2.43 -4.08
C SER A 279 -25.33 -3.50 -4.66
N MET A 280 -25.89 -4.47 -5.42
CA MET A 280 -25.08 -5.42 -6.20
C MET A 280 -24.11 -4.71 -7.12
N LYS A 281 -24.52 -3.57 -7.74
CA LYS A 281 -23.65 -2.77 -8.60
C LYS A 281 -22.38 -2.28 -7.87
N ALA A 282 -22.50 -1.86 -6.61
CA ALA A 282 -21.35 -1.42 -5.82
C ALA A 282 -20.42 -2.59 -5.48
N LEU A 283 -20.98 -3.73 -5.09
CA LEU A 283 -20.22 -4.96 -4.82
C LEU A 283 -19.50 -5.47 -6.07
N ASP A 284 -20.19 -5.55 -7.21
CA ASP A 284 -19.59 -5.96 -8.49
C ASP A 284 -18.47 -5.02 -8.92
N ALA A 285 -18.61 -3.71 -8.71
CA ALA A 285 -17.59 -2.73 -9.05
C ALA A 285 -16.33 -2.93 -8.20
N ALA A 286 -16.46 -3.17 -6.89
CA ALA A 286 -15.33 -3.47 -6.00
C ALA A 286 -14.62 -4.77 -6.41
N CYS A 287 -15.37 -5.83 -6.64
CA CYS A 287 -14.84 -7.10 -7.11
C CYS A 287 -14.07 -6.95 -8.44
N ARG A 288 -14.64 -6.25 -9.43
CA ARG A 288 -14.00 -6.00 -10.73
C ARG A 288 -12.65 -5.30 -10.60
N ARG A 289 -12.50 -4.33 -9.71
CA ARG A 289 -11.22 -3.61 -9.53
C ARG A 289 -10.12 -4.53 -9.00
N ILE A 290 -10.45 -5.40 -8.05
CA ILE A 290 -9.50 -6.40 -7.53
C ILE A 290 -9.13 -7.40 -8.63
N LEU A 291 -10.11 -7.90 -9.38
CA LEU A 291 -9.87 -8.83 -10.51
C LEU A 291 -9.06 -8.16 -11.61
N ALA A 292 -9.32 -6.88 -11.92
CA ALA A 292 -8.55 -6.11 -12.90
C ALA A 292 -7.07 -5.95 -12.49
N ALA A 293 -6.79 -5.74 -11.20
CA ALA A 293 -5.41 -5.71 -10.69
C ALA A 293 -4.71 -7.06 -10.86
N LYS A 294 -5.40 -8.17 -10.55
CA LYS A 294 -4.87 -9.53 -10.77
C LYS A 294 -4.63 -9.82 -12.26
N TYR A 295 -5.51 -9.33 -13.13
CA TYR A 295 -5.36 -9.43 -14.58
C TYR A 295 -4.15 -8.63 -15.08
N LYS A 296 -4.01 -7.37 -14.64
CA LYS A 296 -2.88 -6.51 -14.98
C LYS A 296 -1.53 -7.12 -14.54
N LEU A 297 -1.50 -7.82 -13.41
CA LEU A 297 -0.35 -8.60 -12.96
C LEU A 297 -0.09 -9.87 -13.79
N GLY A 298 -0.97 -10.24 -14.72
CA GLY A 298 -0.87 -11.47 -15.53
C GLY A 298 -1.14 -12.76 -14.77
N LEU A 299 -1.76 -12.68 -13.59
CA LEU A 299 -1.98 -13.86 -12.72
C LEU A 299 -3.01 -14.84 -13.29
N PHE A 300 -3.92 -14.41 -14.17
CA PHE A 300 -4.87 -15.31 -14.84
C PHE A 300 -4.22 -16.10 -15.97
N ASP A 301 -3.20 -15.52 -16.64
CA ASP A 301 -2.44 -16.23 -17.67
C ASP A 301 -1.40 -17.16 -17.05
N ASN A 302 -0.74 -16.71 -15.98
CA ASN A 302 0.22 -17.49 -15.22
C ASN A 302 0.10 -17.19 -13.72
N PRO A 303 -0.66 -17.99 -12.96
CA PRO A 303 -0.83 -17.77 -11.52
C PRO A 303 0.47 -17.94 -10.72
N TYR A 304 1.48 -18.59 -11.30
CA TYR A 304 2.79 -18.82 -10.70
C TYR A 304 3.88 -17.87 -11.22
N LYS A 305 3.50 -16.77 -11.87
CA LYS A 305 4.43 -15.77 -12.45
C LYS A 305 5.54 -15.33 -11.47
N TYR A 306 5.23 -15.23 -10.20
CA TYR A 306 6.14 -14.82 -9.13
C TYR A 306 6.71 -16.00 -8.32
N CYS A 307 6.48 -17.24 -8.75
CA CYS A 307 6.83 -18.45 -7.99
C CYS A 307 7.99 -19.25 -8.59
N ASP A 308 8.97 -18.58 -9.17
CA ASP A 308 10.22 -19.20 -9.64
C ASP A 308 11.14 -19.48 -8.44
N LEU A 309 11.39 -20.77 -8.18
CA LEU A 309 12.14 -21.24 -7.01
C LEU A 309 13.64 -20.87 -7.04
N ASP A 310 14.18 -20.54 -8.21
CA ASP A 310 15.59 -20.24 -8.38
C ASP A 310 15.90 -18.75 -8.18
N ARG A 311 14.90 -17.90 -8.31
CA ARG A 311 15.05 -16.43 -8.21
C ARG A 311 15.57 -15.96 -6.84
N PRO A 312 15.17 -16.50 -5.69
CA PRO A 312 15.70 -16.03 -4.41
C PRO A 312 17.22 -16.11 -4.33
N THR A 313 17.83 -17.19 -4.79
CA THR A 313 19.29 -17.35 -4.77
C THR A 313 20.01 -16.42 -5.74
N ARG A 314 19.36 -16.09 -6.87
CA ARG A 314 19.94 -15.24 -7.92
C ARG A 314 19.73 -13.76 -7.67
N ASP A 315 18.53 -13.37 -7.22
CA ASP A 315 18.03 -12.01 -7.29
C ASP A 315 17.96 -11.29 -5.91
N ILE A 316 18.10 -12.02 -4.78
CA ILE A 316 17.99 -11.44 -3.44
C ILE A 316 19.36 -11.17 -2.82
N PHE A 317 19.53 -9.98 -2.22
CA PHE A 317 20.72 -9.57 -1.45
C PHE A 317 22.02 -9.70 -2.24
N THR A 318 21.99 -9.35 -3.52
CA THR A 318 23.16 -9.45 -4.40
C THR A 318 24.25 -8.46 -4.00
N LYS A 319 25.45 -8.64 -4.54
CA LYS A 319 26.57 -7.71 -4.32
C LYS A 319 26.25 -6.32 -4.86
N GLU A 320 25.59 -6.27 -6.01
CA GLU A 320 25.18 -5.05 -6.71
C GLU A 320 24.09 -4.29 -5.90
N HIS A 321 23.10 -4.98 -5.36
CA HIS A 321 22.05 -4.40 -4.51
C HIS A 321 22.65 -3.77 -3.25
N ARG A 322 23.57 -4.48 -2.58
CA ARG A 322 24.28 -3.96 -1.39
C ARG A 322 25.16 -2.76 -1.71
N ALA A 323 25.81 -2.75 -2.89
CA ALA A 323 26.62 -1.61 -3.34
C ALA A 323 25.72 -0.38 -3.60
N ALA A 324 24.57 -0.56 -4.24
CA ALA A 324 23.58 0.50 -4.44
C ALA A 324 23.07 1.04 -3.10
N ALA A 325 22.69 0.17 -2.16
CA ALA A 325 22.25 0.59 -0.82
C ALA A 325 23.31 1.41 -0.08
N ARG A 326 24.58 0.99 -0.14
CA ARG A 326 25.68 1.74 0.46
C ARG A 326 25.91 3.11 -0.18
N ARG A 327 25.81 3.20 -1.51
CA ARG A 327 25.93 4.47 -2.25
C ARG A 327 24.82 5.42 -1.87
N ILE A 328 23.56 4.98 -1.94
CA ILE A 328 22.38 5.78 -1.62
C ILE A 328 22.40 6.22 -0.15
N ALA A 329 22.85 5.35 0.76
CA ALA A 329 23.00 5.72 2.17
C ALA A 329 24.05 6.83 2.36
N ALA A 330 25.16 6.81 1.63
CA ALA A 330 26.15 7.88 1.69
C ALA A 330 25.61 9.22 1.15
N GLU A 331 24.79 9.17 0.10
CA GLU A 331 24.14 10.36 -0.49
C GLU A 331 23.07 10.97 0.43
N SER A 332 22.51 10.20 1.37
CA SER A 332 21.50 10.67 2.31
C SER A 332 22.06 11.44 3.52
N PHE A 333 23.37 11.52 3.67
CA PHE A 333 23.99 12.21 4.81
C PHE A 333 23.83 13.72 4.70
N VAL A 334 23.37 14.34 5.80
CA VAL A 334 23.22 15.79 5.91
C VAL A 334 24.31 16.35 6.83
N LEU A 335 25.17 17.23 6.28
CA LEU A 335 26.21 17.90 7.05
C LEU A 335 25.60 19.05 7.85
N LEU A 336 25.28 18.83 9.12
CA LEU A 336 24.64 19.84 9.99
C LEU A 336 25.60 20.92 10.45
N LYS A 337 26.89 20.63 10.56
CA LYS A 337 27.91 21.58 11.02
C LYS A 337 29.23 21.29 10.33
N ASN A 338 29.76 22.29 9.62
CA ASN A 338 31.09 22.27 9.00
C ASN A 338 31.99 23.29 9.66
N GLY A 339 32.76 22.89 10.65
CA GLY A 339 33.69 23.75 11.39
C GLY A 339 34.37 23.01 12.54
N ASN A 340 35.36 23.64 13.14
CA ASN A 340 36.06 23.07 14.29
C ASN A 340 35.09 22.87 15.47
N VAL A 341 34.80 21.62 15.78
CA VAL A 341 34.07 21.26 17.00
C VAL A 341 35.09 21.41 18.15
N LYS A 342 34.99 22.46 18.98
CA LYS A 342 35.67 22.46 20.26
C LYS A 342 35.15 21.25 21.03
N ARG A 343 35.98 20.22 21.22
CA ARG A 343 35.66 19.15 22.17
C ARG A 343 35.49 19.82 23.53
N HIS A 344 34.30 19.72 24.11
CA HIS A 344 34.18 20.02 25.54
C HIS A 344 35.14 19.05 26.25
N PRO A 345 36.11 19.55 27.05
CA PRO A 345 36.80 18.67 27.98
C PRO A 345 35.71 18.11 28.91
N GLY A 346 35.59 16.78 28.97
CA GLY A 346 34.68 16.06 29.87
C GLY A 346 34.99 16.33 31.33
#